data_69081949722bf4a2ae329b8b7ad1ccc2
#
_entry.id   69081949722bf4a2ae329b8b7ad1ccc2
#
_cell.length_a   1.000
_cell.length_b   1.000
_cell.length_c   1.000
_cell.angle_alpha   90.00
_cell.angle_beta   90.00
_cell.angle_gamma   90.00
#
_symmetry.space_group_name_H-M   'P 1'
#
loop_
_entity.id
_entity.type
_entity.pdbx_description
1 polymer ?
#
loop_
_entity_poly.entity_id
_entity_poly.type
_entity_poly.pdbx_seq_one_letter_code
_entity_poly.pdbx_strand_id
1 'polypeptide(L)'
;TGKKVKVRLHPRFQSRFEKFDLSEADMISNNYDGWNKSNGGNSLYEDFKKAWACVTFSSNSATEAICEGIPVVNLDNSSFSWPVSYHTLDILTNPVIECNFDRTQWLNDCAYTQWTLDEINKGIVHKRLLDGNRT
;
A
#
# COMPACT_ATOMS: atom_id res chain seq x y z
N THR A 1 12.57 -13.07 13.27
CA THR A 1 12.99 -11.68 13.53
C THR A 1 12.59 -11.15 14.89
N GLY A 2 11.67 -11.81 15.62
CA GLY A 2 11.10 -11.32 16.88
C GLY A 2 10.24 -10.05 16.73
N LYS A 3 9.90 -9.66 15.51
CA LYS A 3 8.99 -8.54 15.25
C LYS A 3 7.54 -8.99 15.36
N LYS A 4 6.70 -8.14 15.93
CA LYS A 4 5.27 -8.41 16.02
C LYS A 4 4.60 -8.26 14.67
N VAL A 5 3.68 -9.17 14.36
CA VAL A 5 2.91 -9.18 13.12
C VAL A 5 1.53 -8.56 13.35
N LYS A 6 1.24 -7.50 12.63
CA LYS A 6 -0.11 -6.91 12.59
C LYS A 6 -0.74 -7.20 11.24
N VAL A 7 -1.89 -7.87 11.26
CA VAL A 7 -2.70 -8.12 10.07
C VAL A 7 -3.78 -7.06 9.97
N ARG A 8 -3.85 -6.38 8.81
CA ARG A 8 -4.91 -5.44 8.49
C ARG A 8 -5.79 -6.01 7.40
N LEU A 9 -7.03 -6.31 7.74
CA LEU A 9 -7.98 -6.90 6.81
C LEU A 9 -8.55 -5.83 5.87
N HIS A 10 -8.81 -6.22 4.62
CA HIS A 10 -9.45 -5.34 3.66
C HIS A 10 -10.92 -5.11 4.06
N PRO A 11 -11.38 -3.85 4.16
CA PRO A 11 -12.69 -3.52 4.74
C PRO A 11 -13.88 -4.16 4.01
N ARG A 12 -13.77 -4.34 2.68
CA ARG A 12 -14.84 -4.91 1.86
C ARG A 12 -14.93 -6.44 1.89
N PHE A 13 -13.91 -7.12 2.43
CA PHE A 13 -13.79 -8.57 2.33
C PHE A 13 -13.62 -9.25 3.69
N GLN A 14 -14.00 -8.58 4.76
CA GLN A 14 -13.84 -9.11 6.14
C GLN A 14 -14.43 -10.52 6.29
N SER A 15 -15.61 -10.78 5.75
CA SER A 15 -16.25 -12.11 5.82
C SER A 15 -15.47 -13.23 5.09
N ARG A 16 -14.58 -12.89 4.16
CA ARG A 16 -13.73 -13.88 3.49
C ARG A 16 -12.54 -14.30 4.33
N PHE A 17 -12.13 -13.45 5.27
CA PHE A 17 -10.99 -13.72 6.14
C PHE A 17 -11.30 -14.65 7.30
N GLU A 18 -12.57 -14.93 7.59
CA GLU A 18 -12.99 -15.96 8.56
C GLU A 18 -12.47 -17.36 8.22
N LYS A 19 -12.07 -17.57 6.96
CA LYS A 19 -11.51 -18.84 6.46
C LYS A 19 -9.99 -18.95 6.63
N PHE A 20 -9.32 -17.87 7.02
CA PHE A 20 -7.87 -17.88 7.19
C PHE A 20 -7.52 -18.05 8.67
N ASP A 21 -6.57 -18.92 8.93
CA ASP A 21 -5.97 -19.02 10.25
C ASP A 21 -5.03 -17.82 10.47
N LEU A 22 -5.44 -16.93 11.35
CA LEU A 22 -4.68 -15.75 11.75
C LEU A 22 -4.14 -15.88 13.18
N SER A 23 -4.07 -17.09 13.73
CA SER A 23 -3.61 -17.34 15.11
C SER A 23 -2.17 -16.90 15.36
N GLU A 24 -1.33 -16.87 14.34
CA GLU A 24 0.06 -16.40 14.41
C GLU A 24 0.20 -14.86 14.37
N ALA A 25 -0.88 -14.14 14.14
CA ALA A 25 -0.84 -12.68 14.14
C ALA A 25 -0.92 -12.14 15.57
N ASP A 26 0.00 -11.26 15.96
CA ASP A 26 -0.02 -10.60 17.27
C ASP A 26 -1.20 -9.64 17.42
N MET A 27 -1.62 -9.03 16.32
CA MET A 27 -2.74 -8.09 16.28
C MET A 27 -3.51 -8.20 14.97
N ILE A 28 -4.83 -8.14 15.04
CA ILE A 28 -5.71 -8.08 13.87
C ILE A 28 -6.49 -6.76 13.94
N SER A 29 -6.44 -5.97 12.87
CA SER A 29 -7.19 -4.72 12.78
C SER A 29 -8.44 -4.94 11.93
N ASN A 30 -9.59 -5.02 12.58
CA ASN A 30 -10.90 -5.22 11.95
C ASN A 30 -11.69 -3.90 11.79
N ASN A 31 -11.15 -2.78 12.27
CA ASN A 31 -11.95 -1.60 12.58
C ASN A 31 -11.93 -0.56 11.46
N TYR A 32 -12.15 -0.97 10.25
CA TYR A 32 -12.40 -0.02 9.19
C TYR A 32 -13.83 -0.19 8.66
N ASP A 33 -14.75 0.56 9.23
CA ASP A 33 -16.08 0.74 8.66
C ASP A 33 -15.99 1.71 7.49
N GLY A 34 -15.47 1.23 6.37
CA GLY A 34 -15.48 1.95 5.12
C GLY A 34 -15.01 3.41 5.24
N TRP A 35 -15.81 4.33 4.79
CA TRP A 35 -15.53 5.78 4.78
C TRP A 35 -15.87 6.48 6.11
N ASN A 36 -16.43 5.78 7.08
CA ASN A 36 -16.81 6.35 8.37
C ASN A 36 -15.68 6.24 9.40
N LYS A 37 -15.04 7.35 9.70
CA LYS A 37 -13.98 7.49 10.72
C LYS A 37 -14.51 7.33 12.16
N SER A 38 -15.77 6.96 12.37
CA SER A 38 -16.45 7.08 13.66
C SER A 38 -16.21 5.95 14.67
N ASN A 39 -15.59 4.83 14.30
CA ASN A 39 -15.50 3.65 15.16
C ASN A 39 -14.11 3.34 15.74
N GLY A 40 -13.28 4.35 15.93
CA GLY A 40 -12.07 4.22 16.79
C GLY A 40 -10.97 3.27 16.27
N GLY A 41 -11.05 2.83 15.03
CA GLY A 41 -9.97 2.07 14.40
C GLY A 41 -8.77 2.97 14.10
N ASN A 42 -7.57 2.50 14.41
CA ASN A 42 -6.36 3.22 14.07
C ASN A 42 -6.31 3.46 12.55
N SER A 43 -6.02 4.69 12.15
CA SER A 43 -5.79 4.99 10.75
C SER A 43 -4.61 4.15 10.22
N LEU A 44 -4.55 3.91 8.92
CA LEU A 44 -3.42 3.24 8.28
C LEU A 44 -2.09 3.96 8.62
N TYR A 45 -2.11 5.29 8.69
CA TYR A 45 -0.95 6.11 9.06
C TYR A 45 -0.44 5.86 10.49
N GLU A 46 -1.33 5.59 11.45
CA GLU A 46 -0.90 5.24 12.81
C GLU A 46 -0.20 3.89 12.85
N ASP A 47 -0.58 2.97 11.99
CA ASP A 47 0.11 1.70 11.83
C ASP A 47 1.48 1.91 11.17
N PHE A 48 1.57 2.76 10.16
CA PHE A 48 2.81 3.07 9.46
C PHE A 48 3.87 3.70 10.38
N LYS A 49 3.49 4.59 11.29
CA LYS A 49 4.43 5.20 12.25
C LYS A 49 5.22 4.18 13.08
N LYS A 50 4.71 2.97 13.23
CA LYS A 50 5.29 1.89 14.03
C LYS A 50 5.74 0.71 13.18
N ALA A 51 5.51 0.76 11.89
CA ALA A 51 5.82 -0.34 11.00
C ALA A 51 7.33 -0.39 10.71
N TRP A 52 7.89 -1.58 10.84
CA TRP A 52 9.24 -1.88 10.40
C TRP A 52 9.30 -2.26 8.92
N ALA A 53 8.27 -2.94 8.43
CA ALA A 53 8.04 -3.25 7.03
C ALA A 53 6.55 -3.47 6.79
N CYS A 54 6.12 -3.34 5.54
CA CYS A 54 4.78 -3.66 5.09
C CYS A 54 4.84 -4.84 4.11
N VAL A 55 4.00 -5.85 4.30
CA VAL A 55 3.88 -6.98 3.38
C VAL A 55 2.49 -6.97 2.78
N THR A 56 2.40 -7.10 1.47
CA THR A 56 1.13 -7.12 0.76
C THR A 56 1.22 -7.97 -0.51
N PHE A 57 0.08 -8.46 -0.98
CA PHE A 57 0.01 -9.09 -2.29
C PHE A 57 -0.01 -8.01 -3.39
N SER A 58 -1.07 -7.19 -3.47
CA SER A 58 -1.21 -6.14 -4.49
C SER A 58 -2.03 -4.94 -4.00
N SER A 59 -1.96 -4.62 -2.71
CA SER A 59 -2.77 -3.56 -2.11
C SER A 59 -2.20 -2.16 -2.38
N ASN A 60 -3.08 -1.18 -2.61
CA ASN A 60 -2.70 0.23 -2.69
C ASN A 60 -2.07 0.77 -1.40
N SER A 61 -2.28 0.12 -0.25
CA SER A 61 -1.57 0.46 0.99
C SER A 61 -0.05 0.34 0.87
N ALA A 62 0.45 -0.47 -0.07
CA ALA A 62 1.87 -0.52 -0.41
C ALA A 62 2.40 0.82 -0.94
N THR A 63 1.64 1.46 -1.82
CA THR A 63 1.97 2.80 -2.35
C THR A 63 2.06 3.82 -1.23
N GLU A 64 1.08 3.83 -0.34
CA GLU A 64 1.06 4.73 0.82
C GLU A 64 2.24 4.45 1.76
N ALA A 65 2.56 3.17 2.04
CA ALA A 65 3.70 2.79 2.86
C ALA A 65 5.04 3.28 2.26
N ILE A 66 5.22 3.15 0.94
CA ILE A 66 6.42 3.64 0.25
C ILE A 66 6.52 5.16 0.34
N CYS A 67 5.41 5.88 0.20
CA CYS A 67 5.39 7.35 0.37
C CYS A 67 5.86 7.75 1.78
N GLU A 68 5.50 6.98 2.81
CA GLU A 68 5.91 7.18 4.19
C GLU A 68 7.35 6.66 4.49
N GLY A 69 8.04 6.12 3.50
CA GLY A 69 9.41 5.63 3.65
C GLY A 69 9.54 4.25 4.28
N ILE A 70 8.45 3.48 4.33
CA ILE A 70 8.45 2.13 4.90
C ILE A 70 8.86 1.13 3.83
N PRO A 71 9.80 0.21 4.12
CA PRO A 71 10.14 -0.88 3.23
C PRO A 71 8.91 -1.76 2.97
N VAL A 72 8.66 -2.08 1.70
CA VAL A 72 7.51 -2.88 1.29
C VAL A 72 7.97 -4.17 0.62
N VAL A 73 7.31 -5.27 0.94
CA VAL A 73 7.37 -6.52 0.20
C VAL A 73 6.05 -6.71 -0.55
N ASN A 74 6.11 -6.65 -1.88
CA ASN A 74 5.00 -6.97 -2.76
C ASN A 74 5.17 -8.39 -3.31
N LEU A 75 4.12 -9.18 -3.28
CA LEU A 75 4.13 -10.56 -3.77
C LEU A 75 3.49 -10.72 -5.16
N ASP A 76 2.98 -9.64 -5.71
CA ASP A 76 2.34 -9.61 -7.04
C ASP A 76 2.95 -8.51 -7.91
N ASN A 77 3.43 -8.90 -9.09
CA ASN A 77 4.07 -8.01 -10.07
C ASN A 77 3.11 -7.04 -10.76
N SER A 78 1.81 -7.21 -10.62
CA SER A 78 0.80 -6.25 -11.10
C SER A 78 0.64 -5.04 -10.18
N SER A 79 1.26 -5.07 -9.00
CA SER A 79 1.22 -3.95 -8.06
C SER A 79 1.93 -2.72 -8.61
N PHE A 80 1.28 -1.56 -8.51
CA PHE A 80 1.85 -0.29 -8.93
C PHE A 80 3.17 0.06 -8.21
N SER A 81 3.31 -0.42 -6.99
CA SER A 81 4.51 -0.23 -6.16
C SER A 81 5.61 -1.27 -6.40
N TRP A 82 5.40 -2.22 -7.33
CA TRP A 82 6.39 -3.26 -7.64
C TRP A 82 7.79 -2.73 -7.92
N PRO A 83 8.01 -1.69 -8.76
CA PRO A 83 9.37 -1.24 -9.12
C PRO A 83 10.21 -0.73 -7.95
N VAL A 84 9.57 -0.37 -6.84
CA VAL A 84 10.22 0.24 -5.67
C VAL A 84 9.96 -0.54 -4.38
N SER A 85 9.84 -1.87 -4.51
CA SER A 85 9.57 -2.79 -3.42
C SER A 85 10.42 -4.06 -3.51
N TYR A 86 10.49 -4.80 -2.42
CA TYR A 86 11.03 -6.15 -2.38
C TYR A 86 9.99 -7.16 -2.86
N HIS A 87 10.44 -8.30 -3.40
CA HIS A 87 9.54 -9.28 -4.04
C HIS A 87 9.54 -10.66 -3.37
N THR A 88 10.34 -10.83 -2.34
CA THR A 88 10.44 -12.08 -1.58
C THR A 88 10.38 -11.81 -0.07
N LEU A 89 9.84 -12.77 0.66
CA LEU A 89 9.77 -12.68 2.12
C LEU A 89 11.13 -12.86 2.80
N ASP A 90 12.12 -13.38 2.09
CA ASP A 90 13.46 -13.66 2.65
C ASP A 90 14.13 -12.39 3.20
N ILE A 91 13.83 -11.23 2.62
CA ILE A 91 14.33 -9.94 3.09
C ILE A 91 13.95 -9.68 4.55
N LEU A 92 12.83 -10.24 5.02
CA LEU A 92 12.35 -10.08 6.40
C LEU A 92 13.21 -10.83 7.42
N THR A 93 14.12 -11.69 6.98
CA THR A 93 15.08 -12.35 7.88
C THR A 93 16.21 -11.42 8.31
N ASN A 94 16.45 -10.36 7.56
CA ASN A 94 17.46 -9.38 7.89
C ASN A 94 17.02 -8.52 9.08
N PRO A 95 17.92 -8.22 10.02
CA PRO A 95 17.58 -7.39 11.18
C PRO A 95 17.27 -5.94 10.82
N VAL A 96 17.81 -5.46 9.70
CA VAL A 96 17.59 -4.13 9.15
C VAL A 96 17.16 -4.28 7.69
N ILE A 97 16.03 -3.67 7.35
CA ILE A 97 15.57 -3.54 5.97
C ILE A 97 15.64 -2.06 5.63
N GLU A 98 16.43 -1.74 4.62
CA GLU A 98 16.56 -0.37 4.14
C GLU A 98 15.64 -0.15 2.92
N CYS A 99 15.11 1.05 2.80
CA CYS A 99 14.35 1.45 1.62
C CYS A 99 15.31 2.01 0.57
N ASN A 100 16.17 1.13 0.00
CA ASN A 100 17.27 1.50 -0.90
C ASN A 100 16.85 1.75 -2.35
N PHE A 101 15.57 1.85 -2.63
CA PHE A 101 15.08 2.16 -3.97
C PHE A 101 15.13 3.67 -4.24
N ASP A 102 15.62 4.06 -5.41
CA ASP A 102 15.39 5.42 -5.89
C ASP A 102 13.90 5.60 -6.23
N ARG A 103 13.21 6.29 -5.35
CA ARG A 103 11.77 6.53 -5.46
C ARG A 103 11.43 7.80 -6.19
N THR A 104 12.41 8.61 -6.56
CA THR A 104 12.19 9.95 -7.10
C THR A 104 11.37 9.90 -8.38
N GLN A 105 11.79 9.10 -9.33
CA GLN A 105 11.06 8.96 -10.60
C GLN A 105 9.68 8.34 -10.37
N TRP A 106 9.59 7.29 -9.56
CA TRP A 106 8.33 6.62 -9.26
C TRP A 106 7.34 7.57 -8.55
N LEU A 107 7.79 8.41 -7.61
CA LEU A 107 6.94 9.42 -6.95
C LEU A 107 6.45 10.48 -7.95
N ASN A 108 7.31 10.90 -8.87
CA ASN A 108 6.94 11.81 -9.95
C ASN A 108 5.88 11.18 -10.86
N ASP A 109 6.05 9.91 -11.23
CA ASP A 109 5.08 9.16 -12.05
C ASP A 109 3.74 9.00 -11.32
N CYS A 110 3.77 8.72 -10.01
CA CYS A 110 2.58 8.70 -9.17
C CYS A 110 1.84 10.03 -9.19
N ALA A 111 2.55 11.12 -8.92
CA ALA A 111 1.97 12.46 -8.90
C ALA A 111 1.42 12.86 -10.28
N TYR A 112 2.12 12.46 -11.35
CA TYR A 112 1.72 12.76 -12.72
C TYR A 112 0.47 12.00 -13.19
N THR A 113 0.24 10.82 -12.65
CA THR A 113 -0.89 9.94 -13.03
C THR A 113 -2.10 10.09 -12.11
N GLN A 114 -2.00 10.84 -11.02
CA GLN A 114 -3.12 11.13 -10.13
C GLN A 114 -3.92 12.33 -10.63
N TRP A 115 -5.24 12.16 -10.66
CA TRP A 115 -6.17 13.16 -11.14
C TRP A 115 -7.26 13.40 -10.10
N THR A 116 -7.60 14.65 -9.90
CA THR A 116 -8.77 15.00 -9.09
C THR A 116 -10.06 14.71 -9.85
N LEU A 117 -11.15 14.52 -9.13
CA LEU A 117 -12.46 14.36 -9.76
C LEU A 117 -12.85 15.57 -10.62
N ASP A 118 -12.43 16.78 -10.24
CA ASP A 118 -12.67 18.01 -11.00
C ASP A 118 -11.94 17.99 -12.36
N GLU A 119 -10.69 17.57 -12.39
CA GLU A 119 -9.90 17.41 -13.61
C GLU A 119 -10.49 16.34 -14.54
N ILE A 120 -10.95 15.22 -13.96
CA ILE A 120 -11.63 14.15 -14.71
C ILE A 120 -12.92 14.70 -15.32
N ASN A 121 -13.74 15.39 -14.53
CA ASN A 121 -15.00 15.97 -14.99
C ASN A 121 -14.83 17.04 -16.08
N LYS A 122 -13.73 17.80 -16.01
CA LYS A 122 -13.36 18.80 -17.04
C LYS A 122 -12.77 18.19 -18.31
N GLY A 123 -12.59 16.86 -18.36
CA GLY A 123 -12.03 16.17 -19.52
C GLY A 123 -10.53 16.37 -19.72
N ILE A 124 -9.82 16.92 -18.74
CA ILE A 124 -8.36 17.18 -18.83
C ILE A 124 -7.59 15.89 -19.06
N VAL A 125 -7.97 14.83 -18.36
CA VAL A 125 -7.37 13.49 -18.50
C VAL A 125 -7.51 12.96 -19.91
N HIS A 126 -8.73 13.04 -20.49
CA HIS A 126 -8.99 12.58 -21.84
C HIS A 126 -8.16 13.33 -22.87
N LYS A 127 -8.12 14.66 -22.77
CA LYS A 127 -7.31 15.49 -23.66
C LYS A 127 -5.85 15.06 -23.63
N ARG A 128 -5.27 14.89 -22.43
CA ARG A 128 -3.86 14.52 -22.25
C ARG A 128 -3.54 13.14 -22.82
N LEU A 129 -4.42 12.14 -22.59
CA LEU A 129 -4.25 10.80 -23.14
C LEU A 129 -4.32 10.79 -24.67
N LEU A 130 -5.18 11.61 -25.27
CA LEU A 130 -5.30 11.72 -26.71
C LEU A 130 -4.13 12.48 -27.35
N ASP A 131 -3.64 13.54 -26.69
CA ASP A 131 -2.51 14.33 -27.19
C ASP A 131 -1.17 13.57 -27.01
N GLY A 132 -1.00 12.79 -25.96
CA GLY A 132 0.18 11.96 -25.72
C GLY A 132 0.37 10.79 -26.70
N ASN A 133 -0.68 10.39 -27.40
CA ASN A 133 -0.61 9.36 -28.46
C ASN A 133 -0.30 9.92 -29.86
N ARG A 134 0.06 11.20 -29.96
CA ARG A 134 0.38 11.86 -31.24
C ARG A 134 1.88 12.08 -31.46
N THR A 135 2.73 11.42 -30.66
CA THR A 135 4.18 11.43 -30.88
C THR A 135 4.65 10.16 -31.57
#